data_56631b9fab0b6767df16b2c7d24a4212
#
_entry.id   56631b9fab0b6767df16b2c7d24a4212
#
_cell.length_a   1.000
_cell.length_b   1.000
_cell.length_c   1.000
_cell.angle_alpha   90.00
_cell.angle_beta   90.00
_cell.angle_gamma   90.00
#
_symmetry.space_group_name_H-M   'P 1'
#
loop_
_entity.id
_entity.type
_entity.pdbx_description
1 polymer ?
#
loop_
_entity_poly.entity_id
_entity_poly.type
_entity_poly.pdbx_seq_one_letter_code
_entity_poly.pdbx_strand_id
1 'polypeptide(L)'
;VTWFLSGENEEGFESGRIDKDNFTATVKADLSLLRADAYYICGPEEMILATSEVLKFFGVSEKKIHFELFTPPVLMKAKQNDQAIYNGVSKVKVILYDEVAEFELDPKGKTILSALETEGLDAPYSCKGGVCSSCRAKVTEGSAYMDNNYTLTDEEVKAGYILTCQAHPNAEKVIISYDA
;
A
#
# COMPACT_ATOMS: atom_id res chain seq x y z
N VAL A 1 -27.07 -2.10 -11.30
CA VAL A 1 -25.66 -2.21 -11.77
C VAL A 1 -25.55 -1.40 -13.04
N THR A 2 -24.54 -0.55 -13.12
CA THR A 2 -24.22 0.25 -14.32
C THR A 2 -22.96 -0.34 -14.97
N TRP A 3 -22.99 -0.57 -16.26
CA TRP A 3 -21.88 -1.12 -17.02
C TRP A 3 -21.30 -0.06 -17.94
N PHE A 4 -19.98 0.04 -18.00
CA PHE A 4 -19.24 0.89 -18.92
C PHE A 4 -18.46 0.02 -19.91
N LEU A 5 -18.64 0.27 -21.22
CA LEU A 5 -17.88 -0.38 -22.29
C LEU A 5 -16.85 0.59 -22.87
N SER A 6 -15.56 0.30 -22.65
CA SER A 6 -14.48 1.21 -23.05
C SER A 6 -14.10 1.17 -24.54
N GLY A 7 -14.55 0.19 -25.28
CA GLY A 7 -14.18 -0.02 -26.69
C GLY A 7 -15.37 -0.07 -27.65
N GLU A 8 -16.57 -0.08 -27.14
CA GLU A 8 -17.79 -0.33 -27.92
C GLU A 8 -18.93 0.60 -27.46
N ASN A 9 -19.87 0.87 -28.36
CA ASN A 9 -21.14 1.50 -28.05
C ASN A 9 -22.25 0.48 -28.23
N GLU A 10 -22.88 0.06 -27.16
CA GLU A 10 -23.96 -0.91 -27.17
C GLU A 10 -25.16 -0.36 -26.40
N GLU A 11 -26.36 -0.62 -26.89
CA GLU A 11 -27.60 -0.15 -26.27
C GLU A 11 -27.78 -0.79 -24.89
N GLY A 12 -28.05 0.03 -23.86
CA GLY A 12 -28.21 -0.40 -22.48
C GLY A 12 -26.91 -0.35 -21.63
N PHE A 13 -25.81 0.06 -22.23
CA PHE A 13 -24.52 0.24 -21.55
C PHE A 13 -24.04 1.69 -21.66
N GLU A 14 -23.29 2.14 -20.65
CA GLU A 14 -22.60 3.42 -20.74
C GLU A 14 -21.33 3.26 -21.59
N SER A 15 -20.99 4.30 -22.37
CA SER A 15 -19.81 4.29 -23.23
C SER A 15 -18.60 4.95 -22.58
N GLY A 16 -17.43 4.39 -22.83
CA GLY A 16 -16.15 4.92 -22.38
C GLY A 16 -15.63 4.31 -21.09
N ARG A 17 -14.57 4.91 -20.55
CA ARG A 17 -13.96 4.46 -19.30
C ARG A 17 -14.67 5.12 -18.11
N ILE A 18 -14.53 4.52 -16.94
CA ILE A 18 -14.89 5.16 -15.65
C ILE A 18 -13.79 6.18 -15.33
N ASP A 19 -13.91 7.35 -15.92
CA ASP A 19 -13.08 8.52 -15.67
C ASP A 19 -13.83 9.55 -14.80
N LYS A 20 -13.23 10.71 -14.60
CA LYS A 20 -13.80 11.77 -13.76
C LYS A 20 -15.13 12.27 -14.29
N ASP A 21 -15.25 12.45 -15.60
CA ASP A 21 -16.45 13.03 -16.23
C ASP A 21 -17.61 12.03 -16.23
N ASN A 22 -17.36 10.81 -16.66
CA ASN A 22 -18.35 9.72 -16.68
C ASN A 22 -18.83 9.37 -15.27
N PHE A 23 -17.91 9.28 -14.30
CA PHE A 23 -18.29 8.99 -12.91
C PHE A 23 -19.04 10.18 -12.27
N THR A 24 -18.67 11.42 -12.59
CA THR A 24 -19.41 12.61 -12.15
C THR A 24 -20.83 12.60 -12.70
N ALA A 25 -21.01 12.23 -13.96
CA ALA A 25 -22.34 12.12 -14.58
C ALA A 25 -23.18 11.02 -13.88
N THR A 26 -22.59 9.87 -13.61
CA THR A 26 -23.22 8.77 -12.88
C THR A 26 -23.70 9.19 -11.49
N VAL A 27 -22.85 9.86 -10.71
CA VAL A 27 -23.20 10.35 -9.36
C VAL A 27 -24.32 11.40 -9.44
N LYS A 28 -24.28 12.32 -10.42
CA LYS A 28 -25.35 13.32 -10.61
C LYS A 28 -26.68 12.69 -11.03
N ALA A 29 -26.65 11.62 -11.81
CA ALA A 29 -27.85 10.91 -12.22
C ALA A 29 -28.50 10.16 -11.05
N ASP A 30 -27.72 9.68 -10.11
CA ASP A 30 -28.22 9.00 -8.91
C ASP A 30 -27.46 9.43 -7.64
N LEU A 31 -27.95 10.48 -7.01
CA LEU A 31 -27.38 11.00 -5.74
C LEU A 31 -27.54 10.04 -4.55
N SER A 32 -28.35 8.98 -4.69
CA SER A 32 -28.46 7.97 -3.62
C SER A 32 -27.15 7.20 -3.43
N LEU A 33 -26.29 7.14 -4.43
CA LEU A 33 -24.96 6.58 -4.36
C LEU A 33 -24.10 7.23 -3.26
N LEU A 34 -24.32 8.51 -2.96
CA LEU A 34 -23.58 9.25 -1.91
C LEU A 34 -23.97 8.86 -0.48
N ARG A 35 -25.00 8.02 -0.29
CA ARG A 35 -25.48 7.55 1.02
C ARG A 35 -24.86 6.23 1.45
N ALA A 36 -23.97 5.65 0.62
CA ALA A 36 -23.33 4.38 0.95
C ALA A 36 -22.47 4.48 2.23
N ASP A 37 -22.40 3.39 2.98
CA ASP A 37 -21.58 3.29 4.18
C ASP A 37 -20.09 3.21 3.84
N ALA A 38 -19.75 2.56 2.71
CA ALA A 38 -18.37 2.46 2.22
C ALA A 38 -18.36 2.34 0.68
N TYR A 39 -17.24 2.73 0.08
CA TYR A 39 -16.95 2.64 -1.35
C TYR A 39 -15.69 1.80 -1.53
N TYR A 40 -15.77 0.78 -2.37
CA TYR A 40 -14.66 -0.09 -2.71
C TYR A 40 -14.33 0.08 -4.18
N ILE A 41 -13.12 0.56 -4.46
CA ILE A 41 -12.65 0.90 -5.80
C ILE A 41 -11.51 -0.02 -6.15
N CYS A 42 -11.65 -0.73 -7.29
CA CYS A 42 -10.63 -1.66 -7.77
C CYS A 42 -10.48 -1.49 -9.28
N GLY A 43 -9.26 -1.23 -9.74
CA GLY A 43 -8.97 -0.99 -11.15
C GLY A 43 -7.66 -0.24 -11.40
N PRO A 44 -7.49 0.34 -12.60
CA PRO A 44 -6.32 1.16 -12.90
C PRO A 44 -6.17 2.36 -11.96
N GLU A 45 -4.93 2.76 -11.67
CA GLU A 45 -4.63 3.87 -10.75
C GLU A 45 -5.39 5.16 -11.12
N GLU A 46 -5.44 5.50 -12.40
CA GLU A 46 -6.18 6.68 -12.89
C GLU A 46 -7.67 6.63 -12.55
N MET A 47 -8.30 5.46 -12.66
CA MET A 47 -9.70 5.27 -12.29
C MET A 47 -9.91 5.42 -10.79
N ILE A 48 -9.01 4.84 -9.97
CA ILE A 48 -9.06 4.96 -8.51
C ILE A 48 -8.95 6.42 -8.09
N LEU A 49 -7.99 7.16 -8.65
CA LEU A 49 -7.80 8.58 -8.37
C LEU A 49 -9.03 9.40 -8.78
N ALA A 50 -9.50 9.24 -10.02
CA ALA A 50 -10.63 10.00 -10.56
C ALA A 50 -11.91 9.77 -9.74
N THR A 51 -12.25 8.53 -9.46
CA THR A 51 -13.45 8.19 -8.67
C THR A 51 -13.35 8.66 -7.22
N SER A 52 -12.18 8.54 -6.60
CA SER A 52 -11.94 9.04 -5.24
C SER A 52 -12.06 10.56 -5.16
N GLU A 53 -11.52 11.30 -6.13
CA GLU A 53 -11.66 12.75 -6.20
C GLU A 53 -13.13 13.18 -6.34
N VAL A 54 -13.89 12.53 -7.21
CA VAL A 54 -15.32 12.83 -7.40
C VAL A 54 -16.11 12.57 -6.12
N LEU A 55 -15.90 11.44 -5.45
CA LEU A 55 -16.57 11.16 -4.18
C LEU A 55 -16.25 12.20 -3.11
N LYS A 56 -14.98 12.59 -2.97
CA LYS A 56 -14.56 13.67 -2.05
C LYS A 56 -15.18 15.01 -2.42
N PHE A 57 -15.24 15.34 -3.70
CA PHE A 57 -15.90 16.58 -4.19
C PHE A 57 -17.38 16.64 -3.79
N PHE A 58 -18.09 15.52 -3.79
CA PHE A 58 -19.47 15.42 -3.32
C PHE A 58 -19.61 15.26 -1.80
N GLY A 59 -18.53 15.41 -1.03
CA GLY A 59 -18.54 15.43 0.43
C GLY A 59 -18.43 14.06 1.10
N VAL A 60 -18.09 12.99 0.38
CA VAL A 60 -17.81 11.67 0.97
C VAL A 60 -16.51 11.73 1.76
N SER A 61 -16.57 11.28 3.02
CA SER A 61 -15.39 11.20 3.88
C SER A 61 -14.38 10.19 3.32
N GLU A 62 -13.10 10.58 3.33
CA GLU A 62 -11.99 9.72 2.90
C GLU A 62 -11.95 8.37 3.63
N LYS A 63 -12.39 8.33 4.88
CA LYS A 63 -12.50 7.10 5.68
C LYS A 63 -13.47 6.06 5.14
N LYS A 64 -14.39 6.47 4.26
CA LYS A 64 -15.36 5.58 3.60
C LYS A 64 -14.88 5.08 2.24
N ILE A 65 -13.76 5.62 1.72
CA ILE A 65 -13.24 5.30 0.39
C ILE A 65 -12.09 4.31 0.56
N HIS A 66 -12.30 3.10 0.10
CA HIS A 66 -11.34 2.01 0.13
C HIS A 66 -10.97 1.63 -1.30
N PHE A 67 -9.69 1.37 -1.54
CA PHE A 67 -9.25 0.92 -2.86
C PHE A 67 -8.20 -0.17 -2.75
N GLU A 68 -8.07 -0.96 -3.80
CA GLU A 68 -7.07 -2.01 -3.94
C GLU A 68 -6.22 -1.74 -5.19
N LEU A 69 -4.89 -1.75 -4.99
CA LEU A 69 -3.90 -1.59 -6.04
C LEU A 69 -3.28 -2.94 -6.37
N PHE A 70 -3.19 -3.31 -7.65
CA PHE A 70 -2.52 -4.54 -8.10
C PHE A 70 -1.05 -4.32 -8.49
N THR A 71 -0.69 -3.07 -8.77
CA THR A 71 0.67 -2.67 -9.12
C THR A 71 1.10 -1.46 -8.29
N PRO A 72 2.41 -1.28 -8.05
CA PRO A 72 2.91 -0.08 -7.42
C PRO A 72 2.42 1.17 -8.15
N PRO A 73 1.83 2.14 -7.42
CA PRO A 73 1.30 3.35 -8.06
C PRO A 73 2.43 4.24 -8.59
N VAL A 74 2.15 4.94 -9.68
CA VAL A 74 3.06 5.90 -10.30
C VAL A 74 2.64 7.33 -9.98
N LEU A 75 1.32 7.58 -9.90
CA LEU A 75 0.73 8.89 -9.72
C LEU A 75 0.45 9.21 -8.24
N MET A 76 0.12 8.20 -7.44
CA MET A 76 -0.08 8.37 -6.00
C MET A 76 1.26 8.58 -5.31
N LYS A 77 1.39 9.70 -4.60
CA LYS A 77 2.56 9.92 -3.72
C LYS A 77 2.35 9.15 -2.41
N ALA A 78 3.35 8.37 -2.03
CA ALA A 78 3.40 7.80 -0.68
C ALA A 78 3.44 8.92 0.36
N LYS A 79 2.90 8.67 1.55
CA LYS A 79 3.12 9.54 2.70
C LYS A 79 4.63 9.50 3.00
N GLN A 80 5.34 10.60 2.80
CA GLN A 80 6.74 10.71 3.16
C GLN A 80 6.86 10.59 4.69
N ASN A 81 7.80 9.77 5.11
CA ASN A 81 8.12 9.60 6.51
C ASN A 81 9.27 10.57 6.85
N ASP A 82 8.96 11.67 7.54
CA ASP A 82 9.94 12.70 7.96
C ASP A 82 10.78 12.24 9.17
N GLN A 83 10.93 10.93 9.40
CA GLN A 83 11.74 10.43 10.52
C GLN A 83 13.22 10.62 10.25
N ALA A 84 13.95 11.04 11.28
CA ALA A 84 15.42 11.06 11.24
C ALA A 84 15.94 9.63 11.04
N ILE A 85 16.72 9.43 9.98
CA ILE A 85 17.30 8.12 9.65
C ILE A 85 18.52 7.88 10.55
N TYR A 86 18.61 6.68 11.12
CA TYR A 86 19.76 6.24 11.90
C TYR A 86 21.05 6.33 11.05
N ASN A 87 22.10 6.89 11.63
CA ASN A 87 23.36 7.10 10.93
C ASN A 87 24.43 6.12 11.42
N GLY A 88 24.29 4.87 11.01
CA GLY A 88 25.20 3.78 11.34
C GLY A 88 24.78 2.52 10.60
N VAL A 89 25.51 1.43 10.78
CA VAL A 89 25.12 0.11 10.28
C VAL A 89 24.22 -0.57 11.32
N SER A 90 23.07 -1.04 10.91
CA SER A 90 22.11 -1.73 11.78
C SER A 90 22.40 -3.23 11.83
N LYS A 91 22.40 -3.81 13.02
CA LYS A 91 22.36 -5.27 13.20
C LYS A 91 20.92 -5.73 13.15
N VAL A 92 20.56 -6.41 12.08
CA VAL A 92 19.20 -6.87 11.82
C VAL A 92 19.11 -8.37 12.11
N LYS A 93 18.15 -8.74 12.95
CA LYS A 93 17.77 -10.12 13.22
C LYS A 93 16.36 -10.35 12.68
N VAL A 94 16.20 -11.37 11.84
CA VAL A 94 14.90 -11.75 11.29
C VAL A 94 14.54 -13.16 11.75
N ILE A 95 13.30 -13.32 12.21
CA ILE A 95 12.68 -14.59 12.55
C ILE A 95 11.66 -14.90 11.46
N LEU A 96 11.85 -16.03 10.78
CA LEU A 96 11.05 -16.48 9.64
C LEU A 96 10.84 -17.99 9.75
N TYR A 97 9.60 -18.44 9.99
CA TYR A 97 9.26 -19.86 10.13
C TYR A 97 10.14 -20.61 11.17
N ASP A 98 10.30 -19.99 12.34
CA ASP A 98 11.19 -20.47 13.43
C ASP A 98 12.70 -20.46 13.09
N GLU A 99 13.08 -20.08 11.86
CA GLU A 99 14.48 -19.86 11.49
C GLU A 99 14.92 -18.43 11.84
N VAL A 100 16.20 -18.30 12.18
CA VAL A 100 16.79 -17.02 12.56
C VAL A 100 17.92 -16.66 11.62
N ALA A 101 17.82 -15.49 11.01
CA ALA A 101 18.91 -14.87 10.26
C ALA A 101 19.40 -13.60 10.94
N GLU A 102 20.70 -13.37 10.91
CA GLU A 102 21.33 -12.15 11.43
C GLU A 102 22.30 -11.60 10.38
N PHE A 103 22.16 -10.33 10.05
CA PHE A 103 23.03 -9.64 9.09
C PHE A 103 23.14 -8.16 9.42
N GLU A 104 24.12 -7.51 8.81
CA GLU A 104 24.29 -6.05 8.91
C GLU A 104 23.66 -5.37 7.70
N LEU A 105 22.95 -4.26 7.92
CA LEU A 105 22.26 -3.51 6.87
C LEU A 105 22.41 -1.99 7.08
N ASP A 106 22.83 -1.31 6.02
CA ASP A 106 22.82 0.16 5.97
C ASP A 106 21.36 0.65 5.88
N PRO A 107 20.88 1.50 6.79
CA PRO A 107 19.55 2.09 6.74
C PRO A 107 19.22 2.83 5.44
N LYS A 108 20.24 3.34 4.75
CA LYS A 108 20.09 4.05 3.45
C LYS A 108 20.33 3.16 2.25
N GLY A 109 20.57 1.87 2.48
CA GLY A 109 20.90 0.89 1.44
C GLY A 109 19.70 0.10 0.95
N LYS A 110 19.85 -1.22 0.89
CA LYS A 110 18.80 -2.16 0.46
C LYS A 110 17.65 -2.21 1.47
N THR A 111 16.47 -2.56 0.99
CA THR A 111 15.34 -2.92 1.88
C THR A 111 15.63 -4.23 2.62
N ILE A 112 14.92 -4.45 3.71
CA ILE A 112 15.02 -5.68 4.52
C ILE A 112 14.74 -6.91 3.67
N LEU A 113 13.70 -6.91 2.84
CA LEU A 113 13.40 -8.02 1.93
C LEU A 113 14.55 -8.29 0.96
N SER A 114 15.12 -7.25 0.36
CA SER A 114 16.24 -7.40 -0.58
C SER A 114 17.52 -7.93 0.09
N ALA A 115 17.73 -7.62 1.37
CA ALA A 115 18.81 -8.19 2.16
C ALA A 115 18.55 -9.68 2.41
N LEU A 116 17.34 -10.08 2.81
CA LEU A 116 16.96 -11.47 3.00
C LEU A 116 17.15 -12.32 1.74
N GLU A 117 16.72 -11.80 0.58
CA GLU A 117 16.97 -12.46 -0.72
C GLU A 117 18.47 -12.63 -1.00
N THR A 118 19.29 -11.65 -0.62
CA THR A 118 20.77 -11.74 -0.80
C THR A 118 21.38 -12.79 0.11
N GLU A 119 20.86 -12.96 1.32
CA GLU A 119 21.27 -14.00 2.28
C GLU A 119 20.69 -15.38 1.93
N GLY A 120 19.90 -15.51 0.87
CA GLY A 120 19.32 -16.77 0.41
C GLY A 120 18.09 -17.23 1.19
N LEU A 121 17.43 -16.32 1.92
CA LEU A 121 16.23 -16.60 2.68
C LEU A 121 14.98 -16.36 1.85
N ASP A 122 14.06 -17.31 1.87
CA ASP A 122 12.81 -17.28 1.10
C ASP A 122 11.68 -16.61 1.90
N ALA A 123 11.82 -15.31 2.13
CA ALA A 123 10.79 -14.53 2.80
C ALA A 123 9.60 -14.28 1.86
N PRO A 124 8.34 -14.29 2.38
CA PRO A 124 7.17 -14.12 1.53
C PRO A 124 7.06 -12.72 0.95
N TYR A 125 6.82 -12.62 -0.36
CA TYR A 125 6.53 -11.37 -1.07
C TYR A 125 5.70 -11.60 -2.35
N SER A 126 5.18 -10.51 -2.92
CA SER A 126 4.49 -10.52 -4.21
C SER A 126 4.80 -9.26 -5.02
N CYS A 127 4.24 -8.10 -4.67
CA CYS A 127 4.29 -6.88 -5.50
C CYS A 127 5.62 -6.11 -5.42
N LYS A 128 6.42 -6.27 -4.36
CA LYS A 128 7.62 -5.46 -4.03
C LYS A 128 7.41 -3.94 -4.02
N GLY A 129 6.16 -3.46 -4.05
CA GLY A 129 5.82 -2.03 -4.18
C GLY A 129 4.96 -1.47 -3.05
N GLY A 130 4.78 -2.19 -1.94
CA GLY A 130 4.05 -1.71 -0.77
C GLY A 130 2.52 -1.74 -0.88
N VAL A 131 1.94 -2.52 -1.82
CA VAL A 131 0.49 -2.53 -2.09
C VAL A 131 -0.23 -3.83 -1.73
N CYS A 132 0.48 -4.95 -1.46
CA CYS A 132 -0.17 -6.26 -1.30
C CYS A 132 -0.03 -6.90 0.08
N SER A 133 0.68 -6.32 1.00
CA SER A 133 0.98 -6.84 2.35
C SER A 133 1.55 -8.28 2.45
N SER A 134 1.87 -8.96 1.34
CA SER A 134 2.46 -10.31 1.37
C SER A 134 3.79 -10.38 2.14
N CYS A 135 4.56 -9.30 2.15
CA CYS A 135 5.83 -9.17 2.86
C CYS A 135 5.67 -8.52 4.25
N ARG A 136 4.47 -8.59 4.84
CA ARG A 136 4.20 -8.01 6.16
C ARG A 136 4.97 -8.76 7.24
N ALA A 137 5.66 -8.02 8.09
CA ALA A 137 6.33 -8.52 9.27
C ALA A 137 6.22 -7.52 10.41
N LYS A 138 6.64 -7.88 11.61
CA LYS A 138 6.54 -7.04 12.79
C LYS A 138 7.91 -6.74 13.38
N VAL A 139 8.19 -5.48 13.63
CA VAL A 139 9.35 -5.04 14.42
C VAL A 139 9.05 -5.32 15.90
N THR A 140 9.82 -6.21 16.50
CA THR A 140 9.69 -6.59 17.92
C THR A 140 10.71 -5.90 18.82
N GLU A 141 11.82 -5.42 18.25
CA GLU A 141 12.81 -4.62 18.94
C GLU A 141 13.43 -3.59 17.96
N GLY A 142 13.71 -2.38 18.43
CA GLY A 142 14.24 -1.30 17.62
C GLY A 142 13.16 -0.55 16.85
N SER A 143 13.52 -0.02 15.67
CA SER A 143 12.61 0.68 14.77
C SER A 143 12.99 0.46 13.31
N ALA A 144 12.01 0.65 12.42
CA ALA A 144 12.21 0.65 10.98
C ALA A 144 11.33 1.74 10.34
N TYR A 145 11.70 2.20 9.16
CA TYR A 145 10.87 3.09 8.34
C TYR A 145 10.59 2.44 6.99
N MET A 146 9.57 2.91 6.30
CA MET A 146 9.18 2.42 4.98
C MET A 146 9.25 3.55 3.96
N ASP A 147 9.77 3.27 2.76
CA ASP A 147 9.74 4.21 1.64
C ASP A 147 8.31 4.47 1.18
N ASN A 148 7.53 3.40 1.06
CA ASN A 148 6.13 3.46 0.62
C ASN A 148 5.26 2.53 1.47
N ASN A 149 4.04 2.97 1.78
CA ASN A 149 3.01 2.16 2.40
C ASN A 149 1.64 2.57 1.87
N TYR A 150 1.00 1.67 1.12
CA TYR A 150 -0.33 1.89 0.55
C TYR A 150 -1.38 0.92 1.11
N THR A 151 -0.99 0.02 2.01
CA THR A 151 -1.87 -1.05 2.49
C THR A 151 -1.98 -1.16 4.01
N LEU A 152 -0.91 -0.91 4.76
CA LEU A 152 -0.99 -0.94 6.23
C LEU A 152 -1.69 0.32 6.75
N THR A 153 -2.57 0.14 7.71
CA THR A 153 -3.21 1.23 8.45
C THR A 153 -2.24 1.93 9.40
N ASP A 154 -2.59 3.15 9.82
CA ASP A 154 -1.78 3.89 10.80
C ASP A 154 -1.69 3.14 12.15
N GLU A 155 -2.74 2.37 12.52
CA GLU A 155 -2.78 1.53 13.71
C GLU A 155 -1.82 0.34 13.60
N GLU A 156 -1.74 -0.33 12.44
CA GLU A 156 -0.81 -1.42 12.19
C GLU A 156 0.65 -0.93 12.23
N VAL A 157 0.93 0.21 11.59
CA VAL A 157 2.27 0.82 11.63
C VAL A 157 2.66 1.18 13.07
N LYS A 158 1.74 1.75 13.87
CA LYS A 158 1.98 2.03 15.30
C LYS A 158 2.17 0.76 16.13
N ALA A 159 1.54 -0.34 15.75
CA ALA A 159 1.72 -1.64 16.38
C ALA A 159 3.03 -2.34 15.98
N GLY A 160 3.85 -1.71 15.14
CA GLY A 160 5.16 -2.19 14.71
C GLY A 160 5.16 -3.00 13.41
N TYR A 161 4.02 -3.10 12.70
CA TYR A 161 3.99 -3.79 11.42
C TYR A 161 4.66 -2.98 10.31
N ILE A 162 5.40 -3.67 9.46
CA ILE A 162 6.12 -3.12 8.31
C ILE A 162 5.91 -3.99 7.07
N LEU A 163 6.13 -3.40 5.90
CA LEU A 163 6.27 -4.10 4.63
C LEU A 163 7.76 -4.21 4.31
N THR A 164 8.34 -5.39 4.47
CA THR A 164 9.79 -5.58 4.37
C THR A 164 10.36 -5.24 3.00
N CYS A 165 9.54 -5.28 1.95
CA CYS A 165 9.93 -4.85 0.61
C CYS A 165 10.13 -3.33 0.47
N GLN A 166 9.67 -2.55 1.45
CA GLN A 166 9.79 -1.09 1.50
C GLN A 166 10.49 -0.61 2.78
N ALA A 167 10.76 -1.54 3.70
CA ALA A 167 11.27 -1.20 5.01
C ALA A 167 12.80 -1.22 5.08
N HIS A 168 13.32 -0.27 5.84
CA HIS A 168 14.71 -0.12 6.20
C HIS A 168 14.85 -0.08 7.73
N PRO A 169 15.93 -0.64 8.31
CA PRO A 169 16.15 -0.53 9.75
C PRO A 169 16.41 0.93 10.13
N ASN A 170 16.00 1.35 11.33
CA ASN A 170 16.20 2.73 11.82
C ASN A 170 16.70 2.76 13.27
N ALA A 171 17.50 1.80 13.67
CA ALA A 171 18.16 1.72 14.96
C ALA A 171 19.44 0.88 14.84
N GLU A 172 20.32 0.95 15.84
CA GLU A 172 21.54 0.12 15.88
C GLU A 172 21.23 -1.37 15.86
N LYS A 173 20.16 -1.81 16.56
CA LYS A 173 19.65 -3.18 16.58
C LYS A 173 18.19 -3.19 16.21
N VAL A 174 17.81 -4.08 15.30
CA VAL A 174 16.43 -4.27 14.87
C VAL A 174 16.10 -5.75 14.82
N ILE A 175 15.03 -6.16 15.51
CA ILE A 175 14.51 -7.55 15.45
C ILE A 175 13.15 -7.52 14.77
N ILE A 176 12.99 -8.37 13.76
CA ILE A 176 11.80 -8.47 12.93
C ILE A 176 11.32 -9.91 12.96
N SER A 177 10.02 -10.11 13.08
CA SER A 177 9.38 -11.43 13.01
C SER A 177 8.29 -11.46 11.95
N TYR A 178 8.32 -12.48 11.11
CA TYR A 178 7.21 -12.85 10.23
C TYR A 178 6.19 -13.74 10.93
N ASP A 179 6.54 -14.30 12.09
CA ASP A 179 5.73 -15.24 12.85
C ASP A 179 4.88 -14.56 13.95
N ALA A 180 4.91 -13.20 14.05
CA ALA A 180 4.28 -12.39 15.10
C ALA A 180 2.94 -11.78 14.69
#